data_61808af88c260afde24ec26f742ca042
#
_entry.id   61808af88c260afde24ec26f742ca042
#
_cell.length_a   1.000
_cell.length_b   1.000
_cell.length_c   1.000
_cell.angle_alpha   90.00
_cell.angle_beta   90.00
_cell.angle_gamma   90.00
#
_symmetry.space_group_name_H-M   'P 1'
#
loop_
_entity.id
_entity.type
_entity.pdbx_description
1 polymer ?
#
loop_
_entity_poly.entity_id
_entity_poly.type
_entity_poly.pdbx_seq_one_letter_code
_entity_poly.pdbx_strand_id
1 'polypeptide(L)'
;FNLGEKLVLSVCRSAMIDTVGKTIKFDEKLGRIETKNKRTSGSMFTGMIRLTDMEREQVIEACHNLIQPDGIATTINGTPLADRDPVATFELQMPTLGVDAEGNLFNTKRITRIDVYEPFDGETPAIYEMGIPVVELENDIYHIDVQQKVPLNMDRDNVSPAYLTRLRMGVLNNTHHLLTEQDCDATWVKEATAHPESSAEAVDK
;
A
#
# COMPACT_ATOMS: atom_id res chain seq x y z
N PHE A 1 13.99 3.41 -7.51
CA PHE A 1 13.04 4.15 -8.33
C PHE A 1 13.19 3.67 -9.76
N ASN A 2 12.13 3.24 -10.48
CA ASN A 2 12.05 2.84 -11.90
C ASN A 2 11.81 1.35 -12.18
N LEU A 3 11.79 0.43 -11.22
CA LEU A 3 11.50 -0.97 -11.56
C LEU A 3 10.02 -1.14 -11.92
N GLY A 4 9.11 -0.52 -11.16
CA GLY A 4 7.67 -0.56 -11.42
C GLY A 4 7.30 0.11 -12.75
N GLU A 5 7.87 1.28 -13.05
CA GLU A 5 7.69 1.95 -14.35
C GLU A 5 8.19 1.10 -15.51
N LYS A 6 9.37 0.51 -15.38
CA LYS A 6 9.93 -0.37 -16.41
C LYS A 6 9.11 -1.65 -16.62
N LEU A 7 8.58 -2.23 -15.55
CA LEU A 7 7.67 -3.38 -15.64
C LEU A 7 6.40 -3.02 -16.41
N VAL A 8 5.73 -1.92 -16.04
CA VAL A 8 4.53 -1.47 -16.76
C VAL A 8 4.84 -1.20 -18.24
N LEU A 9 5.95 -0.50 -18.53
CA LEU A 9 6.38 -0.22 -19.91
C LEU A 9 6.70 -1.51 -20.69
N SER A 10 7.27 -2.53 -20.03
CA SER A 10 7.64 -3.79 -20.69
C SER A 10 6.44 -4.61 -21.16
N VAL A 11 5.28 -4.46 -20.53
CA VAL A 11 4.04 -5.17 -20.90
C VAL A 11 3.16 -4.33 -21.84
N CYS A 12 3.47 -3.04 -22.03
CA CYS A 12 2.72 -2.16 -22.91
C CYS A 12 3.19 -2.33 -24.37
N ARG A 13 2.24 -2.43 -25.31
CA ARG A 13 2.52 -2.33 -26.76
C ARG A 13 2.89 -0.91 -27.17
N SER A 14 2.31 0.06 -26.51
CA SER A 14 2.65 1.47 -26.62
C SER A 14 2.39 2.15 -25.29
N ALA A 15 3.20 3.13 -24.94
CA ALA A 15 3.02 3.91 -23.74
C ALA A 15 3.32 5.38 -23.97
N MET A 16 2.64 6.24 -23.23
CA MET A 16 2.77 7.69 -23.34
C MET A 16 2.57 8.32 -21.96
N ILE A 17 3.38 9.31 -21.66
CA ILE A 17 3.21 10.17 -20.48
C ILE A 17 3.01 11.60 -20.97
N ASP A 18 1.85 12.16 -20.69
CA ASP A 18 1.58 13.60 -20.83
C ASP A 18 1.77 14.28 -19.49
N THR A 19 2.67 15.23 -19.43
CA THR A 19 2.89 16.11 -18.28
C THR A 19 2.78 17.56 -18.73
N VAL A 20 2.93 18.49 -17.80
CA VAL A 20 2.86 19.93 -18.13
C VAL A 20 3.90 20.29 -19.20
N GLY A 21 3.42 20.77 -20.35
CA GLY A 21 4.23 21.24 -21.46
C GLY A 21 4.95 20.16 -22.30
N LYS A 22 4.91 18.90 -21.89
CA LYS A 22 5.63 17.81 -22.57
C LYS A 22 4.82 16.54 -22.69
N THR A 23 4.97 15.85 -23.82
CA THR A 23 4.54 14.46 -24.05
C THR A 23 5.76 13.60 -24.29
N ILE A 24 5.86 12.48 -23.57
CA ILE A 24 6.90 11.46 -23.74
C ILE A 24 6.22 10.21 -24.28
N LYS A 25 6.59 9.77 -25.46
CA LYS A 25 6.12 8.51 -26.06
C LYS A 25 7.23 7.48 -26.00
N PHE A 26 6.85 6.25 -25.70
CA PHE A 26 7.73 5.09 -25.74
C PHE A 26 7.33 4.25 -26.95
N ASP A 27 8.27 4.06 -27.88
CA ASP A 27 8.08 3.32 -29.13
C ASP A 27 9.15 2.24 -29.24
N GLU A 28 8.76 1.03 -29.67
CA GLU A 28 9.68 -0.10 -29.77
C GLU A 28 10.85 0.15 -30.73
N LYS A 29 10.62 0.94 -31.80
CA LYS A 29 11.61 1.18 -32.85
C LYS A 29 12.41 2.46 -32.65
N LEU A 30 11.75 3.51 -32.14
CA LEU A 30 12.30 4.85 -32.03
C LEU A 30 12.77 5.19 -30.61
N GLY A 31 12.49 4.29 -29.63
CA GLY A 31 12.83 4.51 -28.24
C GLY A 31 11.96 5.59 -27.60
N ARG A 32 12.60 6.51 -26.89
CA ARG A 32 11.93 7.61 -26.18
C ARG A 32 11.87 8.86 -27.07
N ILE A 33 10.64 9.33 -27.35
CA ILE A 33 10.38 10.52 -28.15
C ILE A 33 9.74 11.58 -27.26
N GLU A 34 10.31 12.77 -27.22
CA GLU A 34 9.73 13.93 -26.50
C GLU A 34 9.15 14.95 -27.48
N THR A 35 7.93 15.41 -27.18
CA THR A 35 7.26 16.46 -27.94
C THR A 35 6.65 17.49 -26.98
N LYS A 36 6.45 18.73 -27.44
CA LYS A 36 5.70 19.74 -26.67
C LYS A 36 4.20 19.45 -26.74
N ASN A 37 3.50 19.74 -25.65
CA ASN A 37 2.04 19.70 -25.60
C ASN A 37 1.45 20.98 -24.98
N LYS A 38 0.12 21.06 -24.89
CA LYS A 38 -0.63 22.20 -24.34
C LYS A 38 -1.18 21.95 -22.94
N ARG A 39 -0.79 20.85 -22.26
CA ARG A 39 -1.27 20.54 -20.90
C ARG A 39 -0.72 21.58 -19.93
N THR A 40 -1.61 22.15 -19.10
CA THR A 40 -1.30 23.19 -18.13
C THR A 40 -1.25 22.69 -16.69
N SER A 41 -1.86 21.51 -16.41
CA SER A 41 -1.89 20.92 -15.08
C SER A 41 -1.96 19.40 -15.13
N GLY A 42 -1.51 18.75 -14.07
CA GLY A 42 -1.56 17.30 -13.87
C GLY A 42 -0.70 16.51 -14.84
N SER A 43 -0.75 15.20 -14.70
CA SER A 43 -0.09 14.24 -15.59
C SER A 43 -1.07 13.14 -15.99
N MET A 44 -0.85 12.53 -17.14
CA MET A 44 -1.60 11.38 -17.62
C MET A 44 -0.64 10.33 -18.16
N PHE A 45 -0.76 9.13 -17.66
CA PHE A 45 -0.13 7.95 -18.26
C PHE A 45 -1.15 7.21 -19.12
N THR A 46 -0.76 6.84 -20.33
CA THR A 46 -1.57 6.00 -21.21
C THR A 46 -0.73 4.80 -21.63
N GLY A 47 -1.23 3.59 -21.36
CA GLY A 47 -0.58 2.34 -21.76
C GLY A 47 -1.57 1.44 -22.49
N MET A 48 -1.14 0.82 -23.59
CA MET A 48 -1.91 -0.18 -24.32
C MET A 48 -1.39 -1.57 -23.96
N ILE A 49 -2.17 -2.31 -23.18
CA ILE A 49 -1.85 -3.65 -22.72
C ILE A 49 -2.84 -4.64 -23.34
N ARG A 50 -2.38 -5.84 -23.68
CA ARG A 50 -3.23 -6.95 -24.10
C ARG A 50 -3.55 -7.79 -22.87
N LEU A 51 -4.81 -7.84 -22.48
CA LEU A 51 -5.32 -8.65 -21.39
C LEU A 51 -6.41 -9.57 -21.90
N THR A 52 -6.55 -10.74 -21.30
CA THR A 52 -7.77 -11.55 -21.36
C THR A 52 -8.87 -10.88 -20.55
N ASP A 53 -10.11 -11.31 -20.73
CA ASP A 53 -11.24 -10.77 -19.94
C ASP A 53 -11.06 -11.04 -18.44
N MET A 54 -10.56 -12.22 -18.07
CA MET A 54 -10.27 -12.59 -16.68
C MET A 54 -9.18 -11.68 -16.06
N GLU A 55 -8.07 -11.46 -16.77
CA GLU A 55 -7.00 -10.57 -16.29
C GLU A 55 -7.49 -9.13 -16.14
N ARG A 56 -8.35 -8.68 -17.06
CA ARG A 56 -8.95 -7.35 -16.97
C ARG A 56 -9.82 -7.19 -15.73
N GLU A 57 -10.65 -8.20 -15.40
CA GLU A 57 -11.49 -8.21 -14.20
C GLU A 57 -10.63 -8.21 -12.94
N GLN A 58 -9.59 -9.03 -12.87
CA GLN A 58 -8.64 -9.06 -11.74
C GLN A 58 -7.95 -7.70 -11.53
N VAL A 59 -7.52 -7.02 -12.60
CA VAL A 59 -6.92 -5.69 -12.50
C VAL A 59 -7.92 -4.66 -11.95
N ILE A 60 -9.17 -4.71 -12.40
CA ILE A 60 -10.22 -3.79 -11.91
C ILE A 60 -10.50 -4.06 -10.44
N GLU A 61 -10.65 -5.31 -10.04
CA GLU A 61 -10.85 -5.72 -8.65
C GLU A 61 -9.69 -5.27 -7.76
N ALA A 62 -8.45 -5.52 -8.17
CA ALA A 62 -7.26 -5.06 -7.45
C ALA A 62 -7.21 -3.53 -7.29
N CYS A 63 -7.73 -2.77 -8.26
CA CYS A 63 -7.83 -1.31 -8.14
C CYS A 63 -8.85 -0.87 -7.09
N HIS A 64 -9.91 -1.64 -6.85
CA HIS A 64 -10.91 -1.33 -5.83
C HIS A 64 -10.40 -1.57 -4.39
N ASN A 65 -9.36 -2.39 -4.23
CA ASN A 65 -8.72 -2.64 -2.94
C ASN A 65 -7.77 -1.51 -2.50
N LEU A 66 -7.59 -0.46 -3.31
CA LEU A 66 -6.79 0.69 -2.92
C LEU A 66 -7.49 1.51 -1.84
N ILE A 67 -6.70 2.08 -0.93
CA ILE A 67 -7.15 3.12 -0.01
C ILE A 67 -6.76 4.47 -0.61
N GLN A 68 -7.74 5.34 -0.84
CA GLN A 68 -7.44 6.64 -1.44
C GLN A 68 -6.68 7.54 -0.46
N PRO A 69 -5.69 8.32 -0.95
CA PRO A 69 -4.98 9.28 -0.10
C PRO A 69 -5.91 10.40 0.38
N ASP A 70 -5.67 10.89 1.59
CA ASP A 70 -6.42 12.00 2.17
C ASP A 70 -6.46 13.22 1.22
N GLY A 71 -7.67 13.73 0.96
CA GLY A 71 -7.89 14.91 0.15
C GLY A 71 -7.70 14.72 -1.37
N ILE A 72 -7.50 13.48 -1.83
CA ILE A 72 -7.37 13.15 -3.27
C ILE A 72 -8.53 12.27 -3.69
N ALA A 73 -9.47 12.83 -4.46
CA ALA A 73 -10.56 12.04 -5.03
C ALA A 73 -10.01 11.07 -6.10
N THR A 74 -10.18 9.79 -5.85
CA THR A 74 -9.73 8.71 -6.74
C THR A 74 -10.92 8.04 -7.42
N THR A 75 -10.82 7.79 -8.72
CA THR A 75 -11.86 7.09 -9.49
C THR A 75 -11.26 5.97 -10.31
N ILE A 76 -11.97 4.84 -10.40
CA ILE A 76 -11.64 3.71 -11.25
C ILE A 76 -12.73 3.59 -12.31
N ASN A 77 -12.38 3.74 -13.58
CA ASN A 77 -13.34 3.76 -14.70
C ASN A 77 -14.48 4.79 -14.52
N GLY A 78 -14.21 5.91 -13.83
CA GLY A 78 -15.20 6.94 -13.55
C GLY A 78 -16.05 6.69 -12.30
N THR A 79 -15.94 5.53 -11.66
CA THR A 79 -16.60 5.23 -10.37
C THR A 79 -15.67 5.68 -9.23
N PRO A 80 -16.15 6.49 -8.27
CA PRO A 80 -15.35 6.84 -7.10
C PRO A 80 -14.91 5.60 -6.33
N LEU A 81 -13.66 5.62 -5.85
CA LEU A 81 -13.19 4.63 -4.90
C LEU A 81 -13.96 4.80 -3.58
N ALA A 82 -14.27 3.69 -2.92
CA ALA A 82 -15.02 3.74 -1.66
C ALA A 82 -14.21 4.47 -0.59
N ASP A 83 -14.87 5.38 0.14
CA ASP A 83 -14.28 6.02 1.31
C ASP A 83 -14.15 5.00 2.42
N ARG A 84 -13.03 5.07 3.14
CA ARG A 84 -12.75 4.26 4.32
C ARG A 84 -12.35 5.18 5.47
N ASP A 85 -13.12 5.12 6.53
CA ASP A 85 -12.78 5.82 7.78
C ASP A 85 -11.92 4.89 8.64
N PRO A 86 -10.75 5.32 9.13
CA PRO A 86 -9.93 4.49 10.00
C PRO A 86 -10.61 4.33 11.36
N VAL A 87 -10.67 3.10 11.87
CA VAL A 87 -11.16 2.79 13.24
C VAL A 87 -10.14 3.20 14.31
N ALA A 88 -8.87 3.30 13.93
CA ALA A 88 -7.81 3.86 14.77
C ALA A 88 -6.72 4.51 13.91
N THR A 89 -6.14 5.59 14.43
CA THR A 89 -4.96 6.25 13.86
C THR A 89 -3.97 6.55 14.97
N PHE A 90 -2.70 6.17 14.80
CA PHE A 90 -1.66 6.39 15.78
C PHE A 90 -0.29 6.53 15.12
N GLU A 91 0.70 6.98 15.89
CA GLU A 91 2.09 7.03 15.44
C GLU A 91 2.89 5.88 16.05
N LEU A 92 3.74 5.25 15.22
CA LEU A 92 4.62 4.17 15.64
C LEU A 92 5.99 4.30 14.98
N GLN A 93 7.06 4.03 15.75
CA GLN A 93 8.39 3.94 15.16
C GLN A 93 8.58 2.60 14.46
N MET A 94 8.62 2.63 13.12
CA MET A 94 8.73 1.44 12.28
C MET A 94 10.01 1.43 11.45
N PRO A 95 10.59 0.25 11.17
CA PRO A 95 11.65 0.11 10.19
C PRO A 95 11.19 0.56 8.80
N THR A 96 12.07 1.19 8.05
CA THR A 96 11.82 1.61 6.66
C THR A 96 13.15 1.68 5.89
N LEU A 97 13.05 1.96 4.59
CA LEU A 97 14.19 2.19 3.72
C LEU A 97 14.38 3.69 3.49
N GLY A 98 15.54 4.19 3.87
CA GLY A 98 16.00 5.52 3.50
C GLY A 98 16.79 5.50 2.19
N VAL A 99 16.98 6.68 1.60
CA VAL A 99 17.85 6.89 0.43
C VAL A 99 18.90 7.91 0.81
N ASP A 100 20.18 7.59 0.60
CA ASP A 100 21.28 8.53 0.81
C ASP A 100 21.43 9.53 -0.34
N ALA A 101 22.40 10.45 -0.23
CA ALA A 101 22.64 11.47 -1.24
C ALA A 101 23.11 10.87 -2.59
N GLU A 102 23.71 9.71 -2.57
CA GLU A 102 24.19 8.95 -3.74
C GLU A 102 23.07 8.07 -4.36
N GLY A 103 21.90 7.98 -3.72
CA GLY A 103 20.77 7.20 -4.18
C GLY A 103 20.75 5.75 -3.70
N ASN A 104 21.64 5.35 -2.76
CA ASN A 104 21.64 4.01 -2.21
C ASN A 104 20.59 3.85 -1.13
N LEU A 105 19.98 2.67 -1.08
CA LEU A 105 19.01 2.32 -0.04
C LEU A 105 19.74 1.89 1.24
N PHE A 106 19.25 2.37 2.38
CA PHE A 106 19.71 1.93 3.70
C PHE A 106 18.55 1.71 4.67
N ASN A 107 18.73 0.77 5.60
CA ASN A 107 17.74 0.50 6.64
C ASN A 107 17.77 1.60 7.70
N THR A 108 16.60 2.10 8.06
CA THR A 108 16.42 3.09 9.13
C THR A 108 15.10 2.83 9.88
N LYS A 109 14.86 3.59 10.95
CA LYS A 109 13.57 3.62 11.65
C LYS A 109 13.05 5.05 11.67
N ARG A 110 11.76 5.21 11.41
CA ARG A 110 11.08 6.52 11.47
C ARG A 110 9.77 6.37 12.20
N ILE A 111 9.35 7.42 12.88
CA ILE A 111 7.98 7.55 13.36
C ILE A 111 7.11 7.79 12.15
N THR A 112 6.06 7.00 12.01
CA THR A 112 5.10 7.10 10.91
C THR A 112 3.69 6.94 11.43
N ARG A 113 2.73 7.57 10.76
CA ARG A 113 1.30 7.37 11.00
C ARG A 113 0.92 5.97 10.52
N ILE A 114 0.12 5.30 11.32
CA ILE A 114 -0.53 4.04 11.01
C ILE A 114 -2.04 4.27 11.09
N ASP A 115 -2.73 3.95 10.02
CA ASP A 115 -4.18 3.99 9.93
C ASP A 115 -4.71 2.55 9.87
N VAL A 116 -5.70 2.24 10.70
CA VAL A 116 -6.29 0.89 10.81
C VAL A 116 -7.71 0.95 10.31
N TYR A 117 -8.08 0.04 9.42
CA TYR A 117 -9.41 0.01 8.81
C TYR A 117 -10.05 -1.37 8.97
N GLU A 118 -11.37 -1.39 9.08
CA GLU A 118 -12.13 -2.63 8.89
C GLU A 118 -12.16 -3.00 7.41
N PRO A 119 -11.85 -4.27 7.06
CA PRO A 119 -12.07 -4.77 5.70
C PRO A 119 -13.55 -4.71 5.33
N PHE A 120 -13.87 -4.42 4.08
CA PHE A 120 -15.22 -4.63 3.56
C PHE A 120 -15.52 -6.12 3.42
N ASP A 121 -16.80 -6.47 3.29
CA ASP A 121 -17.24 -7.85 3.13
C ASP A 121 -16.52 -8.54 1.96
N GLY A 122 -15.84 -9.64 2.28
CA GLY A 122 -15.09 -10.44 1.30
C GLY A 122 -13.64 -10.00 1.07
N GLU A 123 -13.18 -8.93 1.68
CA GLU A 123 -11.76 -8.54 1.63
C GLU A 123 -10.92 -9.32 2.62
N THR A 124 -9.72 -9.69 2.22
CA THR A 124 -8.69 -10.24 3.11
C THR A 124 -7.94 -9.11 3.78
N PRO A 125 -7.79 -9.11 5.12
CA PRO A 125 -6.93 -8.17 5.83
C PRO A 125 -5.54 -8.07 5.21
N ALA A 126 -4.96 -6.85 5.17
CA ALA A 126 -3.68 -6.65 4.51
C ALA A 126 -2.89 -5.48 5.12
N ILE A 127 -1.56 -5.53 4.95
CA ILE A 127 -0.70 -4.36 5.13
C ILE A 127 -0.73 -3.54 3.85
N TYR A 128 -0.92 -2.25 4.02
CA TYR A 128 -0.84 -1.25 2.95
C TYR A 128 0.41 -0.38 3.12
N GLU A 129 0.98 0.03 2.01
CA GLU A 129 2.03 1.04 1.91
C GLU A 129 1.40 2.31 1.29
N MET A 130 1.04 3.30 2.10
CA MET A 130 0.43 4.55 1.61
C MET A 130 -0.76 4.30 0.66
N GLY A 131 -1.70 3.48 1.11
CA GLY A 131 -2.93 3.15 0.41
C GLY A 131 -2.82 2.04 -0.65
N ILE A 132 -1.64 1.44 -0.86
CA ILE A 132 -1.42 0.34 -1.80
C ILE A 132 -1.26 -0.97 -1.01
N PRO A 133 -2.08 -2.02 -1.23
CA PRO A 133 -1.93 -3.29 -0.55
C PRO A 133 -0.62 -3.97 -0.97
N VAL A 134 0.16 -4.46 0.01
CA VAL A 134 1.48 -5.05 -0.23
C VAL A 134 1.67 -6.43 0.39
N VAL A 135 0.96 -6.77 1.46
CA VAL A 135 1.04 -8.08 2.13
C VAL A 135 -0.32 -8.46 2.67
N GLU A 136 -0.85 -9.62 2.28
CA GLU A 136 -2.08 -10.17 2.87
C GLU A 136 -1.82 -10.74 4.26
N LEU A 137 -2.80 -10.62 5.15
CA LEU A 137 -2.75 -11.04 6.55
C LEU A 137 -3.90 -12.03 6.84
N GLU A 138 -3.72 -13.31 6.50
CA GLU A 138 -4.77 -14.32 6.57
C GLU A 138 -5.42 -14.52 7.95
N ASN A 139 -4.76 -14.13 9.05
CA ASN A 139 -5.23 -14.37 10.42
C ASN A 139 -5.45 -13.09 11.22
N ASP A 140 -5.41 -11.95 10.59
CA ASP A 140 -5.69 -10.64 11.18
C ASP A 140 -7.12 -10.23 10.84
N ILE A 141 -7.64 -9.17 11.50
CA ILE A 141 -9.02 -8.68 11.27
C ILE A 141 -9.06 -7.28 10.68
N TYR A 142 -7.91 -6.61 10.56
CA TYR A 142 -7.82 -5.24 10.09
C TYR A 142 -6.92 -5.11 8.87
N HIS A 143 -7.23 -4.15 7.99
CA HIS A 143 -6.24 -3.54 7.12
C HIS A 143 -5.39 -2.55 7.91
N ILE A 144 -4.09 -2.52 7.63
CA ILE A 144 -3.13 -1.68 8.35
C ILE A 144 -2.36 -0.85 7.32
N ASP A 145 -2.67 0.44 7.18
CA ASP A 145 -2.00 1.32 6.24
C ASP A 145 -0.84 2.07 6.90
N VAL A 146 0.36 1.78 6.44
CA VAL A 146 1.61 2.34 6.94
C VAL A 146 2.01 3.51 6.04
N GLN A 147 2.03 4.72 6.60
CA GLN A 147 2.30 5.95 5.83
C GLN A 147 3.81 6.17 5.57
N GLN A 148 4.50 5.10 5.26
CA GLN A 148 5.89 5.10 4.78
C GLN A 148 6.19 3.80 4.03
N LYS A 149 7.38 3.74 3.43
CA LYS A 149 7.83 2.55 2.73
C LYS A 149 7.94 1.35 3.68
N VAL A 150 7.28 0.26 3.31
CA VAL A 150 7.30 -1.03 4.00
C VAL A 150 8.51 -1.84 3.51
N PRO A 151 9.38 -2.34 4.42
CA PRO A 151 10.54 -3.14 4.02
C PRO A 151 10.12 -4.59 3.69
N LEU A 152 9.71 -4.80 2.45
CA LEU A 152 9.34 -6.11 1.94
C LEU A 152 10.56 -7.00 1.74
N ASN A 153 10.35 -8.33 1.78
CA ASN A 153 11.35 -9.33 1.41
C ASN A 153 11.71 -9.23 -0.10
N MET A 154 12.60 -10.10 -0.56
CA MET A 154 13.09 -10.08 -1.95
C MET A 154 11.96 -10.34 -2.97
N ASP A 155 11.03 -11.23 -2.63
CA ASP A 155 9.89 -11.62 -3.46
C ASP A 155 8.75 -10.61 -3.41
N ARG A 156 8.82 -9.64 -2.49
CA ARG A 156 7.86 -8.56 -2.27
C ARG A 156 6.45 -9.02 -1.88
N ASP A 157 6.34 -10.16 -1.29
CA ASP A 157 5.09 -10.77 -0.83
C ASP A 157 4.93 -10.81 0.68
N ASN A 158 5.99 -10.44 1.44
CA ASN A 158 5.95 -10.50 2.90
C ASN A 158 6.89 -9.49 3.56
N VAL A 159 6.70 -9.30 4.87
CA VAL A 159 7.57 -8.52 5.76
C VAL A 159 8.31 -9.46 6.73
N SER A 160 9.36 -8.97 7.39
CA SER A 160 10.04 -9.77 8.42
C SER A 160 9.10 -10.03 9.61
N PRO A 161 9.22 -11.20 10.30
CA PRO A 161 8.42 -11.49 11.49
C PRO A 161 8.52 -10.40 12.57
N ALA A 162 9.71 -9.83 12.78
CA ALA A 162 9.90 -8.75 13.74
C ALA A 162 9.15 -7.46 13.36
N TYR A 163 9.04 -7.17 12.07
CA TYR A 163 8.24 -6.05 11.58
C TYR A 163 6.75 -6.28 11.86
N LEU A 164 6.25 -7.47 11.52
CA LEU A 164 4.85 -7.84 11.69
C LEU A 164 4.45 -7.84 13.17
N THR A 165 5.25 -8.46 14.04
CA THR A 165 4.99 -8.49 15.50
C THR A 165 4.93 -7.07 16.08
N ARG A 166 5.84 -6.18 15.67
CA ARG A 166 5.83 -4.78 16.12
C ARG A 166 4.61 -4.02 15.62
N LEU A 167 4.21 -4.25 14.38
CA LEU A 167 3.02 -3.63 13.80
C LEU A 167 1.75 -4.09 14.52
N ARG A 168 1.59 -5.41 14.71
CA ARG A 168 0.46 -6.02 15.45
C ARG A 168 0.37 -5.52 16.87
N MET A 169 1.50 -5.38 17.57
CA MET A 169 1.53 -4.77 18.92
C MET A 169 0.99 -3.34 18.90
N GLY A 170 1.43 -2.51 17.94
CA GLY A 170 0.90 -1.15 17.80
C GLY A 170 -0.60 -1.12 17.51
N VAL A 171 -1.08 -2.00 16.65
CA VAL A 171 -2.53 -2.14 16.36
C VAL A 171 -3.27 -2.56 17.63
N LEU A 172 -2.82 -3.61 18.31
CA LEU A 172 -3.48 -4.09 19.54
C LEU A 172 -3.56 -3.00 20.61
N ASN A 173 -2.47 -2.29 20.88
CA ASN A 173 -2.45 -1.21 21.85
C ASN A 173 -3.47 -0.09 21.58
N ASN A 174 -3.84 0.11 20.31
CA ASN A 174 -4.76 1.19 19.90
C ASN A 174 -6.16 0.69 19.54
N THR A 175 -6.39 -0.62 19.42
CA THR A 175 -7.69 -1.20 19.03
C THR A 175 -8.23 -2.22 20.00
N HIS A 176 -7.51 -2.56 21.09
CA HIS A 176 -7.95 -3.56 22.07
C HIS A 176 -9.39 -3.33 22.58
N HIS A 177 -9.81 -2.07 22.73
CA HIS A 177 -11.15 -1.70 23.19
C HIS A 177 -12.26 -2.06 22.18
N LEU A 178 -11.92 -2.28 20.91
CA LEU A 178 -12.84 -2.66 19.84
C LEU A 178 -12.99 -4.19 19.71
N LEU A 179 -12.04 -4.98 20.26
CA LEU A 179 -12.03 -6.43 20.11
C LEU A 179 -13.18 -7.08 20.90
N THR A 180 -13.77 -8.12 20.31
CA THR A 180 -14.70 -9.01 20.99
C THR A 180 -13.95 -10.13 21.74
N GLU A 181 -14.64 -10.90 22.60
CA GLU A 181 -14.04 -12.08 23.26
C GLU A 181 -13.51 -13.11 22.25
N GLN A 182 -14.16 -13.25 21.09
CA GLN A 182 -13.72 -14.17 20.04
C GLN A 182 -12.42 -13.69 19.37
N ASP A 183 -12.27 -12.38 19.18
CA ASP A 183 -11.07 -11.80 18.58
C ASP A 183 -9.85 -11.96 19.51
N CYS A 184 -10.02 -11.95 20.81
CA CYS A 184 -8.94 -12.13 21.79
C CYS A 184 -8.26 -13.50 21.66
N ASP A 185 -8.95 -14.51 21.15
CA ASP A 185 -8.37 -15.83 20.88
C ASP A 185 -7.56 -15.94 19.57
N ALA A 186 -7.60 -14.91 18.72
CA ALA A 186 -6.91 -14.91 17.46
C ALA A 186 -5.38 -14.97 17.61
N THR A 187 -4.71 -15.64 16.68
CA THR A 187 -3.25 -15.85 16.73
C THR A 187 -2.49 -14.53 16.75
N TRP A 188 -2.92 -13.54 15.96
CA TRP A 188 -2.27 -12.24 15.89
C TRP A 188 -2.33 -11.46 17.22
N VAL A 189 -3.43 -11.59 17.98
CA VAL A 189 -3.57 -10.99 19.31
C VAL A 189 -2.60 -11.63 20.28
N LYS A 190 -2.51 -12.98 20.30
CA LYS A 190 -1.57 -13.73 21.15
C LYS A 190 -0.11 -13.38 20.84
N GLU A 191 0.22 -13.21 19.56
CA GLU A 191 1.56 -12.76 19.16
C GLU A 191 1.84 -11.30 19.56
N ALA A 192 0.85 -10.43 19.42
CA ALA A 192 0.98 -9.04 19.82
C ALA A 192 1.13 -8.88 21.33
N THR A 193 0.32 -9.57 22.16
CA THR A 193 0.40 -9.53 23.62
C THR A 193 1.74 -10.04 24.16
N ALA A 194 2.42 -10.95 23.45
CA ALA A 194 3.73 -11.43 23.83
C ALA A 194 4.86 -10.38 23.64
N HIS A 195 4.60 -9.25 22.97
CA HIS A 195 5.60 -8.22 22.75
C HIS A 195 5.84 -7.39 24.03
N PRO A 196 7.10 -7.09 24.42
CA PRO A 196 7.41 -6.35 25.66
C PRO A 196 6.82 -4.95 25.76
N GLU A 197 6.47 -4.32 24.64
CA GLU A 197 5.87 -2.98 24.59
C GLU A 197 4.33 -3.01 24.49
N SER A 198 3.70 -4.19 24.66
CA SER A 198 2.24 -4.28 24.74
C SER A 198 1.73 -3.62 26.01
N SER A 199 0.66 -2.83 25.89
CA SER A 199 0.08 -2.14 27.04
C SER A 199 -0.57 -3.12 28.01
N ALA A 200 -0.52 -2.81 29.31
CA ALA A 200 -1.18 -3.64 30.33
C ALA A 200 -2.70 -3.75 30.05
N GLU A 201 -3.32 -2.65 29.61
CA GLU A 201 -4.76 -2.60 29.29
C GLU A 201 -5.12 -3.54 28.11
N ALA A 202 -4.22 -3.71 27.15
CA ALA A 202 -4.42 -4.62 26.03
C ALA A 202 -4.17 -6.09 26.39
N VAL A 203 -3.35 -6.35 27.41
CA VAL A 203 -3.02 -7.72 27.89
C VAL A 203 -4.08 -8.23 28.87
N ASP A 204 -4.66 -7.33 29.68
CA ASP A 204 -5.65 -7.68 30.72
C ASP A 204 -7.07 -7.89 30.17
N LYS A 205 -7.32 -7.61 28.89
CA LYS A 205 -8.61 -7.81 28.21
C LYS A 205 -8.79 -9.24 27.71
#